data_8b6273b915d92615ffcaa150045346b1
#
_entry.id   8b6273b915d92615ffcaa150045346b1
#
_cell.length_a   1.000
_cell.length_b   1.000
_cell.length_c   1.000
_cell.angle_alpha   90.00
_cell.angle_beta   90.00
_cell.angle_gamma   90.00
#
_symmetry.space_group_name_H-M   'P 1'
#
loop_
_entity.id
_entity.type
_entity.pdbx_description
1 polymer ?
#
loop_
_entity_poly.entity_id
_entity_poly.type
_entity_poly.pdbx_seq_one_letter_code
_entity_poly.pdbx_strand_id
1 'polypeptide(L)'
;MLYIISIIILFTLILIVPKSKEKLNIIKTITITLIALFAYNTFVCYILNFINISITLISLSIINFIISVLIICKIIKNKEIQKYEIIKKDIISTIVILAIIIITISINFRGITRIRYISMDCVNHYKAAREFSENTKLFNKETENSTTSKCFMPMGYVNVGILFKIFRSYIGTINLYKVYILFESTIYFLVGMIFYFCLQNKIKTKNQILVGIILSIFYVIGYPFNALICGFHYLLLGILYFITIFDVIVNVIQTKKIEFKFIVILLTLLNIGLIFSYALFCPFVYLAEFVYFVIKYKKDKNKKEIFLITIFSLILTGLMGCDIVLFQRINEFGETGIEIDGWIYKNTFSNIILFLPFVIYYIVKLIKEKRKIFEKSLLISFIVFLSLLAIGISLKLCSSYYFYKNYYILWFLIFYMASNVIIQFIEQGEIKKYIANGFVAFYIFLFCIFILFIDTPIQLEETEENTINVMEIYTFNKTNINIDIPYVYKEELELFEKLDNILEIDWKDSPSVLMIGEPTQQRWLQSLTGYYHSIYPDIITDIKKWNNGEYKYLIILEKREPYNILKTAIKTEDEELIYQNEGGKLYIKKRRVK
;
A
#
# COMPACT_ATOMS: atom_id res chain seq x y z
N MET A 1 22.99 -2.29 -11.08
CA MET A 1 23.41 -0.98 -11.63
C MET A 1 22.66 -0.64 -12.92
N LEU A 2 22.70 -1.48 -13.98
CA LEU A 2 22.07 -1.20 -15.28
C LEU A 2 20.58 -0.84 -15.20
N TYR A 3 19.78 -1.57 -14.39
CA TYR A 3 18.36 -1.29 -14.22
C TYR A 3 18.11 0.09 -13.57
N ILE A 4 18.88 0.47 -12.56
CA ILE A 4 18.75 1.79 -11.91
C ILE A 4 18.99 2.90 -12.92
N ILE A 5 20.04 2.77 -13.74
CA ILE A 5 20.34 3.75 -14.77
C ILE A 5 19.21 3.82 -15.80
N SER A 6 18.72 2.67 -16.29
CA SER A 6 17.67 2.62 -17.29
C SER A 6 16.34 3.23 -16.80
N ILE A 7 15.96 2.99 -15.54
CA ILE A 7 14.71 3.55 -14.98
C ILE A 7 14.84 5.05 -14.69
N ILE A 8 16.01 5.54 -14.27
CA ILE A 8 16.28 6.97 -14.11
C ILE A 8 16.22 7.69 -15.45
N ILE A 9 16.83 7.12 -16.50
CA ILE A 9 16.76 7.68 -17.87
C ILE A 9 15.31 7.72 -18.32
N LEU A 10 14.57 6.62 -18.21
CA LEU A 10 13.17 6.54 -18.59
C LEU A 10 12.32 7.57 -17.83
N PHE A 11 12.47 7.67 -16.52
CA PHE A 11 11.78 8.64 -15.67
C PHE A 11 12.05 10.08 -16.15
N THR A 12 13.32 10.42 -16.36
CA THR A 12 13.74 11.75 -16.81
C THR A 12 13.15 12.08 -18.19
N LEU A 13 13.19 11.14 -19.13
CA LEU A 13 12.61 11.32 -20.45
C LEU A 13 11.09 11.46 -20.42
N ILE A 14 10.41 10.70 -19.56
CA ILE A 14 8.96 10.89 -19.33
C ILE A 14 8.68 12.30 -18.81
N LEU A 15 9.52 12.87 -17.95
CA LEU A 15 9.34 14.26 -17.53
C LEU A 15 9.59 15.24 -18.69
N ILE A 16 10.61 15.06 -19.51
CA ILE A 16 11.01 15.99 -20.56
C ILE A 16 10.07 15.95 -21.78
N VAL A 17 9.48 14.80 -22.11
CA VAL A 17 8.62 14.66 -23.29
C VAL A 17 7.43 15.63 -23.24
N PRO A 18 7.13 16.37 -24.34
CA PRO A 18 6.04 17.33 -24.34
C PRO A 18 4.69 16.61 -24.22
N LYS A 19 3.94 16.96 -23.18
CA LYS A 19 2.60 16.44 -22.83
C LYS A 19 1.53 17.51 -22.92
N SER A 20 1.95 18.77 -22.85
CA SER A 20 1.06 19.93 -22.79
C SER A 20 1.75 21.15 -23.39
N LYS A 21 0.97 21.99 -24.05
CA LYS A 21 1.41 23.33 -24.48
C LYS A 21 1.57 24.30 -23.31
N GLU A 22 0.85 24.04 -22.20
CA GLU A 22 0.94 24.85 -20.99
C GLU A 22 2.04 24.34 -20.05
N LYS A 23 2.48 25.20 -19.13
CA LYS A 23 3.36 24.79 -18.04
C LYS A 23 2.61 23.83 -17.10
N LEU A 24 3.26 22.74 -16.74
CA LEU A 24 2.74 21.78 -15.76
C LEU A 24 3.40 21.99 -14.39
N ASN A 25 2.65 21.71 -13.35
CA ASN A 25 3.19 21.67 -11.99
C ASN A 25 4.20 20.51 -11.88
N ILE A 26 5.47 20.83 -11.60
CA ILE A 26 6.57 19.85 -11.56
C ILE A 26 6.36 18.82 -10.46
N ILE A 27 5.97 19.22 -9.25
CA ILE A 27 5.83 18.32 -8.09
C ILE A 27 4.70 17.33 -8.34
N LYS A 28 3.54 17.81 -8.78
CA LYS A 28 2.40 16.97 -9.14
C LYS A 28 2.75 15.99 -10.25
N THR A 29 3.47 16.45 -11.26
CA THR A 29 3.89 15.59 -12.40
C THR A 29 4.86 14.50 -11.95
N ILE A 30 5.85 14.84 -11.11
CA ILE A 30 6.78 13.86 -10.53
C ILE A 30 5.99 12.80 -9.73
N THR A 31 5.10 13.23 -8.85
CA THR A 31 4.29 12.34 -8.01
C THR A 31 3.48 11.36 -8.85
N ILE A 32 2.71 11.85 -9.84
CA ILE A 32 1.89 11.01 -10.72
C ILE A 32 2.77 10.09 -11.58
N THR A 33 3.91 10.58 -12.06
CA THR A 33 4.85 9.76 -12.87
C THR A 33 5.44 8.62 -12.04
N LEU A 34 5.81 8.84 -10.78
CA LEU A 34 6.29 7.78 -9.88
C LEU A 34 5.24 6.70 -9.67
N ILE A 35 3.98 7.10 -9.42
CA ILE A 35 2.86 6.16 -9.26
C ILE A 35 2.64 5.36 -10.55
N ALA A 36 2.67 6.01 -11.70
CA ALA A 36 2.53 5.34 -12.99
C ALA A 36 3.70 4.39 -13.29
N LEU A 37 4.92 4.68 -12.82
CA LEU A 37 6.08 3.79 -12.98
C LEU A 37 5.96 2.50 -12.16
N PHE A 38 5.35 2.51 -10.99
CA PHE A 38 5.07 1.27 -10.26
C PHE A 38 4.13 0.36 -11.07
N ALA A 39 3.07 0.94 -11.66
CA ALA A 39 2.18 0.20 -12.55
C ALA A 39 2.88 -0.28 -13.83
N TYR A 40 3.71 0.54 -14.41
CA TYR A 40 4.52 0.19 -15.58
C TYR A 40 5.45 -1.00 -15.30
N ASN A 41 6.20 -0.99 -14.20
CA ASN A 41 7.07 -2.11 -13.83
C ASN A 41 6.28 -3.42 -13.74
N THR A 42 5.14 -3.39 -13.07
CA THR A 42 4.30 -4.58 -12.90
C THR A 42 3.69 -5.02 -14.24
N PHE A 43 3.26 -4.09 -15.07
CA PHE A 43 2.76 -4.37 -16.42
C PHE A 43 3.83 -5.03 -17.29
N VAL A 44 5.06 -4.52 -17.29
CA VAL A 44 6.18 -5.12 -18.03
C VAL A 44 6.47 -6.53 -17.54
N CYS A 45 6.50 -6.75 -16.23
CA CYS A 45 6.67 -8.09 -15.66
C CYS A 45 5.54 -9.03 -16.06
N TYR A 46 4.29 -8.56 -16.07
CA TYR A 46 3.13 -9.32 -16.53
C TYR A 46 3.27 -9.74 -18.00
N ILE A 47 3.63 -8.80 -18.89
CA ILE A 47 3.84 -9.10 -20.32
C ILE A 47 5.00 -10.09 -20.52
N LEU A 48 6.14 -9.90 -19.86
CA LEU A 48 7.27 -10.82 -19.95
C LEU A 48 6.87 -12.23 -19.51
N ASN A 49 6.12 -12.34 -18.42
CA ASN A 49 5.60 -13.63 -17.95
C ASN A 49 4.63 -14.26 -18.96
N PHE A 50 3.73 -13.45 -19.54
CA PHE A 50 2.75 -13.91 -20.52
C PHE A 50 3.41 -14.48 -21.79
N ILE A 51 4.48 -13.86 -22.27
CA ILE A 51 5.27 -14.34 -23.43
C ILE A 51 6.39 -15.31 -23.04
N ASN A 52 6.39 -15.77 -21.78
CA ASN A 52 7.35 -16.73 -21.22
C ASN A 52 8.84 -16.30 -21.29
N ILE A 53 9.09 -15.00 -21.17
CA ILE A 53 10.45 -14.44 -21.03
C ILE A 53 10.81 -14.28 -19.57
N SER A 54 12.01 -14.69 -19.19
CA SER A 54 12.53 -14.58 -17.82
C SER A 54 12.59 -13.12 -17.33
N ILE A 55 12.00 -12.87 -16.15
CA ILE A 55 11.97 -11.56 -15.51
C ILE A 55 13.27 -11.34 -14.75
N THR A 56 14.22 -10.66 -15.37
CA THR A 56 15.52 -10.30 -14.80
C THR A 56 15.72 -8.79 -14.82
N LEU A 57 16.68 -8.27 -14.03
CA LEU A 57 17.03 -6.86 -14.10
C LEU A 57 17.55 -6.46 -15.50
N ILE A 58 18.12 -7.42 -16.25
CA ILE A 58 18.60 -7.19 -17.64
C ILE A 58 17.42 -7.06 -18.59
N SER A 59 16.46 -8.01 -18.58
CA SER A 59 15.28 -7.93 -19.45
C SER A 59 14.47 -6.66 -19.22
N LEU A 60 14.29 -6.26 -17.95
CA LEU A 60 13.63 -5.00 -17.61
C LEU A 60 14.42 -3.78 -18.11
N SER A 61 15.75 -3.80 -18.00
CA SER A 61 16.60 -2.71 -18.52
C SER A 61 16.49 -2.56 -20.04
N ILE A 62 16.48 -3.66 -20.77
CA ILE A 62 16.34 -3.65 -22.23
C ILE A 62 15.02 -2.98 -22.63
N ILE A 63 13.90 -3.35 -21.98
CA ILE A 63 12.60 -2.74 -22.28
C ILE A 63 12.61 -1.25 -21.94
N ASN A 64 13.18 -0.87 -20.79
CA ASN A 64 13.32 0.54 -20.42
C ASN A 64 14.12 1.33 -21.45
N PHE A 65 15.21 0.77 -21.99
CA PHE A 65 16.00 1.43 -23.06
C PHE A 65 15.23 1.53 -24.36
N ILE A 66 14.51 0.48 -24.79
CA ILE A 66 13.68 0.52 -26.01
C ILE A 66 12.65 1.66 -25.90
N ILE A 67 11.92 1.73 -24.78
CA ILE A 67 10.92 2.79 -24.56
C ILE A 67 11.59 4.16 -24.49
N SER A 68 12.75 4.27 -23.85
CA SER A 68 13.53 5.50 -23.79
C SER A 68 13.92 6.00 -25.19
N VAL A 69 14.36 5.11 -26.08
CA VAL A 69 14.67 5.45 -27.49
C VAL A 69 13.42 5.96 -28.21
N LEU A 70 12.27 5.30 -28.05
CA LEU A 70 11.01 5.75 -28.65
C LEU A 70 10.60 7.15 -28.17
N ILE A 71 10.81 7.45 -26.87
CA ILE A 71 10.54 8.78 -26.31
C ILE A 71 11.52 9.82 -26.87
N ILE A 72 12.81 9.49 -26.98
CA ILE A 72 13.84 10.37 -27.59
C ILE A 72 13.47 10.70 -29.04
N CYS A 73 13.12 9.70 -29.85
CA CYS A 73 12.65 9.93 -31.21
C CYS A 73 11.46 10.90 -31.28
N LYS A 74 10.51 10.78 -30.32
CA LYS A 74 9.37 11.70 -30.24
C LYS A 74 9.80 13.13 -29.85
N ILE A 75 10.74 13.29 -28.91
CA ILE A 75 11.27 14.61 -28.50
C ILE A 75 11.99 15.27 -29.68
N ILE A 76 12.84 14.54 -30.39
CA ILE A 76 13.57 15.05 -31.56
C ILE A 76 12.61 15.47 -32.68
N LYS A 77 11.57 14.65 -32.95
CA LYS A 77 10.56 14.97 -33.95
C LYS A 77 9.77 16.23 -33.62
N ASN A 78 9.41 16.42 -32.36
CA ASN A 78 8.62 17.57 -31.94
C ASN A 78 9.45 18.85 -31.75
N LYS A 79 10.77 18.73 -31.57
CA LYS A 79 11.70 19.85 -31.28
C LYS A 79 11.29 20.70 -30.05
N GLU A 80 10.49 20.16 -29.18
CA GLU A 80 9.97 20.84 -27.98
C GLU A 80 10.19 19.98 -26.75
N ILE A 81 10.36 20.63 -25.60
CA ILE A 81 10.41 19.98 -24.28
C ILE A 81 9.28 20.49 -23.40
N GLN A 82 8.82 19.65 -22.47
CA GLN A 82 7.79 20.03 -21.53
C GLN A 82 8.26 21.18 -20.63
N LYS A 83 7.48 22.25 -20.58
CA LYS A 83 7.71 23.39 -19.66
C LYS A 83 7.04 23.12 -18.33
N TYR A 84 7.72 23.50 -17.26
CA TYR A 84 7.24 23.33 -15.89
C TYR A 84 7.15 24.65 -15.15
N GLU A 85 6.27 24.68 -14.15
CA GLU A 85 6.19 25.71 -13.14
C GLU A 85 6.44 25.11 -11.74
N ILE A 86 7.13 25.90 -10.92
CA ILE A 86 7.38 25.56 -9.52
C ILE A 86 6.40 26.38 -8.67
N ILE A 87 5.48 25.69 -8.02
CA ILE A 87 4.46 26.34 -7.18
C ILE A 87 4.94 26.24 -5.73
N LYS A 88 5.30 27.40 -5.13
CA LYS A 88 5.85 27.46 -3.76
C LYS A 88 4.99 26.75 -2.71
N LYS A 89 3.65 26.87 -2.81
CA LYS A 89 2.72 26.20 -1.89
C LYS A 89 2.88 24.67 -1.92
N ASP A 90 3.19 24.09 -3.07
CA ASP A 90 3.33 22.64 -3.21
C ASP A 90 4.65 22.15 -2.63
N ILE A 91 5.73 22.95 -2.71
CA ILE A 91 7.00 22.65 -2.02
C ILE A 91 6.76 22.61 -0.51
N ILE A 92 6.11 23.65 0.04
CA ILE A 92 5.83 23.72 1.48
C ILE A 92 4.99 22.53 1.92
N SER A 93 3.92 22.21 1.18
CA SER A 93 3.04 21.08 1.48
C SER A 93 3.81 19.76 1.43
N THR A 94 4.66 19.58 0.42
CA THR A 94 5.50 18.37 0.28
C THR A 94 6.43 18.20 1.48
N ILE A 95 7.13 19.27 1.89
CA ILE A 95 8.05 19.23 3.03
C ILE A 95 7.31 18.90 4.33
N VAL A 96 6.16 19.56 4.57
CA VAL A 96 5.39 19.35 5.81
C VAL A 96 4.80 17.94 5.86
N ILE A 97 4.17 17.48 4.78
CA ILE A 97 3.61 16.12 4.71
C ILE A 97 4.73 15.08 4.88
N LEU A 98 5.88 15.26 4.20
CA LEU A 98 7.03 14.37 4.33
C LEU A 98 7.55 14.33 5.77
N ALA A 99 7.69 15.47 6.43
CA ALA A 99 8.17 15.55 7.80
C ALA A 99 7.24 14.78 8.77
N ILE A 100 5.94 14.98 8.67
CA ILE A 100 4.96 14.26 9.50
C ILE A 100 5.01 12.75 9.25
N ILE A 101 5.15 12.33 8.00
CA ILE A 101 5.25 10.91 7.64
C ILE A 101 6.55 10.31 8.20
N ILE A 102 7.68 11.00 8.06
CA ILE A 102 8.95 10.56 8.64
C ILE A 102 8.83 10.39 10.17
N ILE A 103 8.22 11.35 10.85
CA ILE A 103 7.98 11.27 12.30
C ILE A 103 7.12 10.05 12.64
N THR A 104 6.00 9.87 11.94
CA THR A 104 5.07 8.76 12.15
C THR A 104 5.74 7.39 11.96
N ILE A 105 6.54 7.25 10.90
CA ILE A 105 7.28 6.03 10.59
C ILE A 105 8.40 5.80 11.61
N SER A 106 9.13 6.85 11.98
CA SER A 106 10.20 6.76 12.98
C SER A 106 9.67 6.30 14.33
N ILE A 107 8.50 6.77 14.75
CA ILE A 107 7.84 6.31 15.97
C ILE A 107 7.44 4.84 15.85
N ASN A 108 6.75 4.45 14.77
CA ASN A 108 6.25 3.09 14.61
C ASN A 108 7.38 2.05 14.46
N PHE A 109 8.39 2.33 13.62
CA PHE A 109 9.47 1.39 13.30
C PHE A 109 10.80 1.71 14.00
N ARG A 110 10.82 2.62 14.98
CA ARG A 110 12.03 3.10 15.69
C ARG A 110 13.20 3.39 14.73
N GLY A 111 12.97 4.26 13.75
CA GLY A 111 14.01 4.57 12.76
C GLY A 111 14.35 3.41 11.84
N ILE A 112 13.39 2.53 11.55
CA ILE A 112 13.55 1.35 10.67
C ILE A 112 14.55 0.32 11.24
N THR A 113 14.61 0.21 12.55
CA THR A 113 15.48 -0.78 13.24
C THR A 113 14.71 -2.00 13.75
N ARG A 114 13.36 -1.98 13.66
CA ARG A 114 12.49 -3.09 14.06
C ARG A 114 11.38 -3.30 13.03
N ILE A 115 10.80 -4.49 13.02
CA ILE A 115 9.61 -4.80 12.23
C ILE A 115 8.40 -4.76 13.18
N ARG A 116 7.37 -3.99 12.81
CA ARG A 116 6.17 -3.84 13.62
C ARG A 116 4.94 -3.69 12.76
N TYR A 117 4.11 -4.70 12.76
CA TYR A 117 2.80 -4.71 12.11
C TYR A 117 1.78 -5.42 13.00
N ILE A 118 0.54 -4.94 13.00
CA ILE A 118 -0.55 -5.52 13.80
C ILE A 118 -0.99 -6.86 13.21
N SER A 119 -1.09 -6.95 11.87
CA SER A 119 -1.50 -8.16 11.17
C SER A 119 -0.32 -8.97 10.63
N MET A 120 -0.51 -10.28 10.50
CA MET A 120 0.44 -11.20 9.88
C MET A 120 0.45 -11.13 8.34
N ASP A 121 -0.47 -10.40 7.72
CA ASP A 121 -0.55 -10.29 6.25
C ASP A 121 0.74 -9.71 5.64
N CYS A 122 1.38 -8.77 6.36
CA CYS A 122 2.66 -8.18 5.94
C CYS A 122 3.77 -9.21 5.75
N VAL A 123 3.82 -10.25 6.59
CA VAL A 123 4.80 -11.34 6.47
C VAL A 123 4.64 -12.07 5.14
N ASN A 124 3.38 -12.36 4.76
CA ASN A 124 3.08 -13.03 3.51
C ASN A 124 3.43 -12.16 2.30
N HIS A 125 3.16 -10.84 2.37
CA HIS A 125 3.54 -9.90 1.31
C HIS A 125 5.05 -9.77 1.16
N TYR A 126 5.77 -9.73 2.28
CA TYR A 126 7.24 -9.74 2.28
C TYR A 126 7.78 -11.04 1.66
N LYS A 127 7.23 -12.19 2.07
CA LYS A 127 7.60 -13.51 1.53
C LYS A 127 7.39 -13.57 0.02
N ALA A 128 6.23 -13.11 -0.48
CA ALA A 128 5.94 -13.05 -1.91
C ALA A 128 6.95 -12.17 -2.68
N ALA A 129 7.33 -11.01 -2.13
CA ALA A 129 8.34 -10.14 -2.73
C ALA A 129 9.72 -10.79 -2.76
N ARG A 130 10.09 -11.52 -1.71
CA ARG A 130 11.33 -12.26 -1.65
C ARG A 130 11.34 -13.40 -2.67
N GLU A 131 10.31 -14.24 -2.70
CA GLU A 131 10.16 -15.32 -3.69
C GLU A 131 10.26 -14.78 -5.12
N PHE A 132 9.57 -13.68 -5.43
CA PHE A 132 9.72 -13.03 -6.74
C PHE A 132 11.14 -12.52 -6.99
N SER A 133 11.84 -12.05 -5.96
CA SER A 133 13.23 -11.59 -6.11
C SER A 133 14.20 -12.74 -6.46
N GLU A 134 13.91 -13.94 -6.02
CA GLU A 134 14.72 -15.15 -6.24
C GLU A 134 14.35 -15.86 -7.56
N ASN A 135 13.13 -15.65 -8.04
CA ASN A 135 12.59 -16.27 -9.23
C ASN A 135 12.66 -15.35 -10.47
N THR A 136 12.46 -15.96 -11.64
CA THR A 136 12.42 -15.27 -12.94
C THR A 136 11.03 -15.23 -13.56
N LYS A 137 10.02 -15.76 -12.88
CA LYS A 137 8.61 -15.78 -13.31
C LYS A 137 7.74 -14.99 -12.34
N LEU A 138 6.65 -14.42 -12.84
CA LEU A 138 5.68 -13.69 -12.02
C LEU A 138 4.88 -14.66 -11.14
N PHE A 139 4.45 -15.79 -11.74
CA PHE A 139 3.74 -16.86 -11.06
C PHE A 139 4.59 -18.13 -11.15
N ASN A 140 5.05 -18.64 -10.01
CA ASN A 140 5.88 -19.85 -9.98
C ASN A 140 5.04 -21.05 -9.58
N LYS A 141 4.71 -21.90 -10.56
CA LYS A 141 3.89 -23.11 -10.38
C LYS A 141 4.68 -24.32 -9.84
N GLU A 142 6.01 -24.25 -9.88
CA GLU A 142 6.86 -25.43 -9.68
C GLU A 142 7.26 -25.68 -8.23
N THR A 143 7.03 -24.73 -7.33
CA THR A 143 7.35 -24.92 -5.91
C THR A 143 6.08 -25.11 -5.09
N GLU A 144 5.91 -26.31 -4.52
CA GLU A 144 4.78 -26.66 -3.63
C GLU A 144 4.56 -25.67 -2.48
N ASN A 145 5.61 -24.94 -2.08
CA ASN A 145 5.62 -23.95 -1.00
C ASN A 145 5.42 -22.49 -1.45
N SER A 146 5.28 -22.21 -2.75
CA SER A 146 5.14 -20.83 -3.26
C SER A 146 3.68 -20.37 -3.38
N THR A 147 2.84 -20.82 -2.48
CA THR A 147 1.40 -20.47 -2.50
C THR A 147 1.12 -18.98 -2.35
N THR A 148 2.03 -18.24 -1.72
CA THR A 148 1.85 -16.82 -1.42
C THR A 148 1.94 -15.91 -2.64
N SER A 149 2.83 -16.16 -3.58
CA SER A 149 2.95 -15.34 -4.80
C SER A 149 1.78 -15.53 -5.77
N LYS A 150 1.13 -16.68 -5.72
CA LYS A 150 -0.04 -17.01 -6.55
C LYS A 150 -1.34 -16.37 -6.04
N CYS A 151 -1.45 -16.16 -4.74
CA CYS A 151 -2.66 -15.62 -4.09
C CYS A 151 -2.72 -14.09 -4.08
N PHE A 152 -1.59 -13.39 -4.18
CA PHE A 152 -1.53 -11.95 -4.03
C PHE A 152 -1.51 -11.21 -5.35
N MET A 153 -2.12 -10.02 -5.35
CA MET A 153 -2.04 -9.12 -6.49
C MET A 153 -0.61 -8.64 -6.71
N PRO A 154 -0.11 -8.62 -7.97
CA PRO A 154 1.33 -8.52 -8.24
C PRO A 154 1.95 -7.14 -7.99
N MET A 155 1.17 -6.07 -7.86
CA MET A 155 1.69 -4.69 -7.78
C MET A 155 2.70 -4.50 -6.66
N GLY A 156 2.38 -4.96 -5.46
CA GLY A 156 3.21 -4.79 -4.29
C GLY A 156 4.48 -5.62 -4.36
N TYR A 157 4.34 -6.94 -4.49
CA TYR A 157 5.48 -7.84 -4.42
C TYR A 157 6.42 -7.74 -5.61
N VAL A 158 5.94 -7.33 -6.79
CA VAL A 158 6.80 -7.10 -7.96
C VAL A 158 7.73 -5.90 -7.73
N ASN A 159 7.17 -4.74 -7.34
CA ASN A 159 7.99 -3.54 -7.14
C ASN A 159 8.98 -3.71 -5.98
N VAL A 160 8.55 -4.28 -4.86
CA VAL A 160 9.44 -4.60 -3.74
C VAL A 160 10.49 -5.64 -4.13
N GLY A 161 10.09 -6.71 -4.84
CA GLY A 161 11.02 -7.75 -5.27
C GLY A 161 12.06 -7.27 -6.29
N ILE A 162 11.73 -6.31 -7.16
CA ILE A 162 12.72 -5.63 -8.00
C ILE A 162 13.74 -4.89 -7.13
N LEU A 163 13.28 -4.17 -6.09
CA LEU A 163 14.18 -3.51 -5.14
C LEU A 163 15.03 -4.53 -4.38
N PHE A 164 14.48 -5.67 -3.99
CA PHE A 164 15.23 -6.75 -3.35
C PHE A 164 16.32 -7.30 -4.26
N LYS A 165 16.03 -7.55 -5.57
CA LYS A 165 17.05 -7.93 -6.57
C LYS A 165 18.19 -6.92 -6.67
N ILE A 166 17.93 -5.63 -6.44
CA ILE A 166 18.92 -4.56 -6.51
C ILE A 166 19.76 -4.51 -5.23
N PHE A 167 19.10 -4.53 -4.06
CA PHE A 167 19.74 -4.19 -2.79
C PHE A 167 20.32 -5.40 -2.03
N ARG A 168 19.88 -6.63 -2.34
CA ARG A 168 20.30 -7.84 -1.63
C ARG A 168 21.83 -7.99 -1.51
N SER A 169 22.57 -7.71 -2.58
CA SER A 169 24.03 -7.80 -2.61
C SER A 169 24.74 -6.72 -1.77
N TYR A 170 24.06 -5.64 -1.42
CA TYR A 170 24.64 -4.52 -0.68
C TYR A 170 24.34 -4.57 0.82
N ILE A 171 23.16 -5.03 1.21
CA ILE A 171 22.71 -4.97 2.61
C ILE A 171 22.42 -6.35 3.23
N GLY A 172 22.59 -7.43 2.47
CA GLY A 172 22.27 -8.78 2.91
C GLY A 172 20.78 -9.10 2.92
N THR A 173 20.45 -10.39 3.05
CA THR A 173 19.08 -10.90 2.94
C THR A 173 18.18 -10.41 4.07
N ILE A 174 18.65 -10.51 5.31
CA ILE A 174 17.89 -10.12 6.49
C ILE A 174 17.50 -8.64 6.46
N ASN A 175 18.43 -7.75 6.09
CA ASN A 175 18.19 -6.31 6.07
C ASN A 175 17.26 -5.81 4.96
N LEU A 176 16.80 -6.69 4.05
CA LEU A 176 15.80 -6.33 3.03
C LEU A 176 14.47 -5.85 3.61
N TYR A 177 14.14 -6.19 4.87
CA TYR A 177 12.97 -5.62 5.55
C TYR A 177 13.01 -4.08 5.60
N LYS A 178 14.21 -3.47 5.66
CA LYS A 178 14.35 -2.00 5.64
C LYS A 178 13.89 -1.42 4.30
N VAL A 179 14.21 -2.11 3.20
CA VAL A 179 13.75 -1.73 1.85
C VAL A 179 12.24 -1.87 1.73
N TYR A 180 11.67 -2.93 2.31
CA TYR A 180 10.22 -3.14 2.37
C TYR A 180 9.51 -2.00 3.10
N ILE A 181 9.95 -1.66 4.33
CA ILE A 181 9.38 -0.56 5.12
C ILE A 181 9.52 0.79 4.40
N LEU A 182 10.68 1.06 3.75
CA LEU A 182 10.88 2.29 2.97
C LEU A 182 9.95 2.37 1.77
N PHE A 183 9.68 1.27 1.09
CA PHE A 183 8.74 1.24 -0.02
C PHE A 183 7.31 1.53 0.46
N GLU A 184 6.84 0.88 1.53
CA GLU A 184 5.53 1.16 2.12
C GLU A 184 5.41 2.62 2.60
N SER A 185 6.48 3.14 3.20
CA SER A 185 6.57 4.53 3.61
C SER A 185 6.46 5.50 2.44
N THR A 186 7.05 5.13 1.30
CA THR A 186 6.95 5.91 0.06
C THR A 186 5.52 5.91 -0.47
N ILE A 187 4.84 4.77 -0.48
CA ILE A 187 3.43 4.69 -0.89
C ILE A 187 2.56 5.55 0.04
N TYR A 188 2.78 5.46 1.34
CA TYR A 188 2.06 6.23 2.34
C TYR A 188 2.25 7.74 2.16
N PHE A 189 3.47 8.18 1.86
CA PHE A 189 3.77 9.58 1.48
C PHE A 189 3.03 9.99 0.21
N LEU A 190 3.04 9.16 -0.84
CA LEU A 190 2.36 9.45 -2.10
C LEU A 190 0.85 9.57 -1.92
N VAL A 191 0.23 8.76 -1.04
CA VAL A 191 -1.20 8.88 -0.67
C VAL A 191 -1.49 10.27 -0.11
N GLY A 192 -0.67 10.77 0.81
CA GLY A 192 -0.82 12.12 1.37
C GLY A 192 -0.67 13.23 0.33
N MET A 193 0.32 13.09 -0.54
CA MET A 193 0.57 14.06 -1.61
C MET A 193 -0.57 14.12 -2.63
N ILE A 194 -1.07 12.97 -3.08
CA ILE A 194 -2.18 12.93 -4.04
C ILE A 194 -3.47 13.46 -3.41
N PHE A 195 -3.74 13.16 -2.14
CA PHE A 195 -4.89 13.75 -1.45
C PHE A 195 -4.80 15.29 -1.42
N TYR A 196 -3.64 15.85 -1.08
CA TYR A 196 -3.41 17.29 -1.15
C TYR A 196 -3.66 17.84 -2.57
N PHE A 197 -3.20 17.15 -3.62
CA PHE A 197 -3.43 17.58 -5.00
C PHE A 197 -4.90 17.52 -5.42
N CYS A 198 -5.70 16.60 -4.86
CA CYS A 198 -7.15 16.60 -5.06
C CYS A 198 -7.81 17.91 -4.59
N LEU A 199 -7.25 18.54 -3.55
CA LEU A 199 -7.73 19.81 -2.99
C LEU A 199 -7.13 21.06 -3.66
N GLN A 200 -6.02 20.92 -4.39
CA GLN A 200 -5.17 22.02 -4.88
C GLN A 200 -5.93 23.08 -5.68
N ASN A 201 -6.89 22.68 -6.51
CA ASN A 201 -7.66 23.61 -7.34
C ASN A 201 -8.57 24.54 -6.53
N LYS A 202 -8.83 24.22 -5.27
CA LYS A 202 -9.64 25.04 -4.35
C LYS A 202 -8.79 25.94 -3.45
N ILE A 203 -7.48 25.69 -3.40
CA ILE A 203 -6.54 26.40 -2.53
C ILE A 203 -5.97 27.61 -3.27
N LYS A 204 -6.38 28.82 -2.87
CA LYS A 204 -5.93 30.09 -3.49
C LYS A 204 -5.20 31.00 -2.51
N THR A 205 -5.61 31.02 -1.24
CA THR A 205 -5.07 31.90 -0.20
C THR A 205 -4.10 31.18 0.74
N LYS A 206 -3.28 31.94 1.49
CA LYS A 206 -2.35 31.36 2.49
C LYS A 206 -3.07 30.53 3.54
N ASN A 207 -4.21 31.00 4.04
CA ASN A 207 -4.99 30.27 5.05
C ASN A 207 -5.54 28.96 4.50
N GLN A 208 -5.98 28.96 3.23
CA GLN A 208 -6.43 27.73 2.58
C GLN A 208 -5.28 26.74 2.34
N ILE A 209 -4.04 27.20 2.10
CA ILE A 209 -2.87 26.35 2.01
C ILE A 209 -2.66 25.62 3.35
N LEU A 210 -2.62 26.39 4.45
CA LEU A 210 -2.42 25.82 5.79
C LEU A 210 -3.50 24.79 6.12
N VAL A 211 -4.77 25.14 5.90
CA VAL A 211 -5.89 24.23 6.16
C VAL A 211 -5.85 23.01 5.24
N GLY A 212 -5.51 23.17 3.97
CA GLY A 212 -5.35 22.06 3.03
C GLY A 212 -4.25 21.08 3.47
N ILE A 213 -3.12 21.58 3.99
CA ILE A 213 -2.04 20.77 4.57
C ILE A 213 -2.55 20.01 5.81
N ILE A 214 -3.17 20.71 6.76
CA ILE A 214 -3.70 20.13 7.99
C ILE A 214 -4.72 19.03 7.68
N LEU A 215 -5.66 19.27 6.76
CA LEU A 215 -6.64 18.28 6.35
C LEU A 215 -5.97 17.07 5.67
N SER A 216 -4.91 17.28 4.89
CA SER A 216 -4.16 16.19 4.27
C SER A 216 -3.43 15.33 5.32
N ILE A 217 -2.88 15.95 6.35
CA ILE A 217 -2.26 15.25 7.47
C ILE A 217 -3.32 14.43 8.22
N PHE A 218 -4.47 15.03 8.56
CA PHE A 218 -5.54 14.32 9.25
C PHE A 218 -6.08 13.15 8.41
N TYR A 219 -6.23 13.33 7.11
CA TYR A 219 -6.61 12.22 6.23
C TYR A 219 -5.63 11.05 6.35
N VAL A 220 -4.33 11.34 6.23
CA VAL A 220 -3.27 10.34 6.16
C VAL A 220 -3.12 9.57 7.47
N ILE A 221 -3.13 10.25 8.63
CA ILE A 221 -2.98 9.60 9.95
C ILE A 221 -4.23 8.81 10.39
N GLY A 222 -5.33 8.88 9.65
CA GLY A 222 -6.53 8.08 9.85
C GLY A 222 -6.42 6.67 9.23
N TYR A 223 -7.31 6.35 8.29
CA TYR A 223 -7.36 5.02 7.64
C TYR A 223 -6.11 4.66 6.82
N PRO A 224 -5.45 5.56 6.07
CA PRO A 224 -4.20 5.20 5.41
C PRO A 224 -3.10 4.77 6.38
N PHE A 225 -2.98 5.42 7.54
CA PHE A 225 -2.04 4.98 8.57
C PHE A 225 -2.45 3.65 9.19
N ASN A 226 -3.74 3.42 9.40
CA ASN A 226 -4.25 2.13 9.85
C ASN A 226 -3.87 1.02 8.85
N ALA A 227 -4.02 1.24 7.55
CA ALA A 227 -3.59 0.28 6.53
C ALA A 227 -2.08 -0.01 6.61
N LEU A 228 -1.25 1.01 6.86
CA LEU A 228 0.19 0.85 7.03
C LEU A 228 0.55 0.01 8.25
N ILE A 229 0.03 0.35 9.44
CA ILE A 229 0.37 -0.37 10.68
C ILE A 229 -0.22 -1.78 10.73
N CYS A 230 -1.32 -2.03 10.04
CA CYS A 230 -1.87 -3.37 9.85
C CYS A 230 -1.09 -4.19 8.81
N GLY A 231 -0.15 -3.60 8.07
CA GLY A 231 0.58 -4.30 7.01
C GLY A 231 -0.29 -4.66 5.80
N PHE A 232 -1.38 -3.91 5.57
CA PHE A 232 -2.26 -4.08 4.39
C PHE A 232 -1.67 -3.35 3.18
N HIS A 233 -0.50 -3.77 2.79
CA HIS A 233 0.30 -3.20 1.71
C HIS A 233 -0.48 -3.04 0.38
N TYR A 234 -1.19 -4.09 -0.06
CA TYR A 234 -1.99 -4.08 -1.27
C TYR A 234 -3.17 -3.11 -1.18
N LEU A 235 -3.80 -2.98 0.00
CA LEU A 235 -4.90 -2.04 0.24
C LEU A 235 -4.42 -0.59 0.15
N LEU A 236 -3.25 -0.30 0.75
CA LEU A 236 -2.65 1.04 0.69
C LEU A 236 -2.29 1.45 -0.75
N LEU A 237 -1.78 0.50 -1.55
CA LEU A 237 -1.58 0.70 -2.99
C LEU A 237 -2.91 0.91 -3.73
N GLY A 238 -3.93 0.11 -3.43
CA GLY A 238 -5.27 0.29 -4.00
C GLY A 238 -5.85 1.68 -3.73
N ILE A 239 -5.70 2.20 -2.50
CA ILE A 239 -6.06 3.57 -2.13
C ILE A 239 -5.28 4.58 -2.96
N LEU A 240 -3.97 4.40 -3.11
CA LEU A 240 -3.12 5.30 -3.89
C LEU A 240 -3.58 5.41 -5.35
N TYR A 241 -3.82 4.27 -6.02
CA TYR A 241 -4.28 4.27 -7.40
C TYR A 241 -5.69 4.84 -7.54
N PHE A 242 -6.59 4.48 -6.64
CA PHE A 242 -7.94 5.03 -6.63
C PHE A 242 -7.96 6.56 -6.54
N ILE A 243 -7.22 7.14 -5.58
CA ILE A 243 -7.16 8.60 -5.40
C ILE A 243 -6.47 9.26 -6.60
N THR A 244 -5.46 8.61 -7.18
CA THR A 244 -4.76 9.15 -8.35
C THR A 244 -5.66 9.16 -9.58
N ILE A 245 -6.44 8.10 -9.84
CA ILE A 245 -7.46 8.06 -10.89
C ILE A 245 -8.47 9.17 -10.68
N PHE A 246 -8.95 9.34 -9.44
CA PHE A 246 -9.88 10.40 -9.08
C PHE A 246 -9.30 11.79 -9.41
N ASP A 247 -8.08 12.08 -8.97
CA ASP A 247 -7.42 13.37 -9.24
C ASP A 247 -7.22 13.61 -10.75
N VAL A 248 -6.78 12.59 -11.49
CA VAL A 248 -6.56 12.69 -12.93
C VAL A 248 -7.86 12.99 -13.67
N ILE A 249 -8.95 12.32 -13.34
CA ILE A 249 -10.24 12.55 -14.03
C ILE A 249 -10.83 13.92 -13.66
N VAL A 250 -10.82 14.26 -12.37
CA VAL A 250 -11.44 15.51 -11.89
C VAL A 250 -10.61 16.74 -12.22
N ASN A 251 -9.29 16.67 -12.06
CA ASN A 251 -8.43 17.85 -12.14
C ASN A 251 -7.60 17.95 -13.43
N VAL A 252 -7.29 16.84 -14.09
CA VAL A 252 -6.45 16.84 -15.31
C VAL A 252 -7.29 16.80 -16.57
N ILE A 253 -8.21 15.83 -16.69
CA ILE A 253 -9.02 15.65 -17.90
C ILE A 253 -10.01 16.81 -18.10
N GLN A 254 -10.61 17.32 -17.02
CA GLN A 254 -11.56 18.42 -17.12
C GLN A 254 -10.90 19.73 -17.56
N THR A 255 -9.62 19.95 -17.24
CA THR A 255 -8.88 21.16 -17.63
C THR A 255 -8.39 21.15 -19.08
N LYS A 256 -8.40 19.98 -19.76
CA LYS A 256 -7.90 19.77 -21.13
C LYS A 256 -6.45 20.25 -21.35
N LYS A 257 -5.64 20.30 -20.29
CA LYS A 257 -4.25 20.81 -20.36
C LYS A 257 -3.27 19.82 -20.94
N ILE A 258 -3.56 18.52 -20.87
CA ILE A 258 -2.66 17.44 -21.30
C ILE A 258 -3.15 16.86 -22.63
N GLU A 259 -2.20 16.51 -23.51
CA GLU A 259 -2.50 15.85 -24.77
C GLU A 259 -3.20 14.52 -24.54
N PHE A 260 -4.19 14.24 -25.35
CA PHE A 260 -5.04 13.08 -25.28
C PHE A 260 -4.28 11.74 -25.18
N LYS A 261 -3.23 11.56 -25.99
CA LYS A 261 -2.42 10.32 -26.02
C LYS A 261 -1.80 10.00 -24.65
N PHE A 262 -1.34 11.03 -23.94
CA PHE A 262 -0.78 10.87 -22.61
C PHE A 262 -1.85 10.53 -21.57
N ILE A 263 -3.05 11.08 -21.72
CA ILE A 263 -4.19 10.74 -20.86
C ILE A 263 -4.57 9.27 -21.00
N VAL A 264 -4.62 8.75 -22.25
CA VAL A 264 -4.90 7.31 -22.49
C VAL A 264 -3.86 6.43 -21.81
N ILE A 265 -2.56 6.68 -22.03
CA ILE A 265 -1.49 5.89 -21.43
C ILE A 265 -1.55 5.99 -19.90
N LEU A 266 -1.71 7.20 -19.36
CA LEU A 266 -1.75 7.43 -17.92
C LEU A 266 -2.92 6.69 -17.26
N LEU A 267 -4.14 6.85 -17.76
CA LEU A 267 -5.31 6.17 -17.19
C LEU A 267 -5.21 4.65 -17.33
N THR A 268 -4.68 4.15 -18.46
CA THR A 268 -4.44 2.72 -18.63
C THR A 268 -3.47 2.19 -17.56
N LEU A 269 -2.33 2.86 -17.35
CA LEU A 269 -1.38 2.48 -16.30
C LEU A 269 -1.97 2.57 -14.90
N LEU A 270 -2.76 3.60 -14.61
CA LEU A 270 -3.39 3.75 -13.31
C LEU A 270 -4.45 2.66 -13.05
N ASN A 271 -5.24 2.28 -14.07
CA ASN A 271 -6.21 1.19 -13.95
C ASN A 271 -5.52 -0.19 -13.86
N ILE A 272 -4.39 -0.41 -14.56
CA ILE A 272 -3.51 -1.57 -14.32
C ILE A 272 -3.03 -1.56 -12.86
N GLY A 273 -2.59 -0.39 -12.38
CA GLY A 273 -2.17 -0.22 -11.00
C GLY A 273 -3.24 -0.59 -9.99
N LEU A 274 -4.47 -0.14 -10.23
CA LEU A 274 -5.61 -0.42 -9.36
C LEU A 274 -5.92 -1.92 -9.32
N ILE A 275 -6.05 -2.56 -10.48
CA ILE A 275 -6.43 -3.98 -10.56
C ILE A 275 -5.35 -4.90 -10.01
N PHE A 276 -4.08 -4.57 -10.26
CA PHE A 276 -2.93 -5.33 -9.76
C PHE A 276 -2.59 -5.05 -8.29
N SER A 277 -3.18 -4.00 -7.71
CA SER A 277 -3.09 -3.70 -6.28
C SER A 277 -4.26 -4.30 -5.51
N TYR A 278 -5.48 -3.88 -5.85
CA TYR A 278 -6.67 -4.24 -5.10
C TYR A 278 -7.91 -4.32 -5.99
N ALA A 279 -8.11 -5.47 -6.61
CA ALA A 279 -9.18 -5.71 -7.58
C ALA A 279 -10.60 -5.43 -7.04
N LEU A 280 -10.81 -5.50 -5.71
CA LEU A 280 -12.09 -5.19 -5.07
C LEU A 280 -12.60 -3.77 -5.38
N PHE A 281 -11.70 -2.81 -5.64
CA PHE A 281 -12.10 -1.44 -5.95
C PHE A 281 -12.47 -1.23 -7.43
N CYS A 282 -12.08 -2.15 -8.32
CA CYS A 282 -12.32 -2.01 -9.75
C CYS A 282 -13.80 -1.94 -10.13
N PRO A 283 -14.75 -2.74 -9.58
CA PRO A 283 -16.13 -2.73 -10.04
C PRO A 283 -16.78 -1.35 -10.00
N PHE A 284 -16.66 -0.63 -8.88
CA PHE A 284 -17.31 0.67 -8.77
C PHE A 284 -16.52 1.79 -9.47
N VAL A 285 -15.17 1.69 -9.50
CA VAL A 285 -14.32 2.67 -10.22
C VAL A 285 -14.57 2.57 -11.72
N TYR A 286 -14.54 1.35 -12.27
CA TYR A 286 -14.75 1.12 -13.70
C TYR A 286 -16.17 1.49 -14.12
N LEU A 287 -17.18 1.20 -13.30
CA LEU A 287 -18.55 1.65 -13.56
C LEU A 287 -18.64 3.17 -13.57
N ALA A 288 -17.99 3.86 -12.64
CA ALA A 288 -17.96 5.32 -12.59
C ALA A 288 -17.28 5.93 -13.81
N GLU A 289 -16.12 5.39 -14.21
CA GLU A 289 -15.39 5.81 -15.41
C GLU A 289 -16.21 5.55 -16.67
N PHE A 290 -16.81 4.39 -16.79
CA PHE A 290 -17.66 4.02 -17.93
C PHE A 290 -18.82 5.00 -18.09
N VAL A 291 -19.58 5.24 -17.01
CA VAL A 291 -20.71 6.20 -17.03
C VAL A 291 -20.21 7.61 -17.39
N TYR A 292 -19.09 8.03 -16.82
CA TYR A 292 -18.49 9.33 -17.13
C TYR A 292 -18.12 9.44 -18.61
N PHE A 293 -17.44 8.45 -19.18
CA PHE A 293 -17.03 8.46 -20.58
C PHE A 293 -18.21 8.35 -21.54
N VAL A 294 -19.24 7.56 -21.22
CA VAL A 294 -20.47 7.48 -22.04
C VAL A 294 -21.19 8.83 -22.09
N ILE A 295 -21.33 9.51 -20.94
CA ILE A 295 -21.97 10.85 -20.91
C ILE A 295 -21.12 11.85 -21.70
N LYS A 296 -19.79 11.78 -21.55
CA LYS A 296 -18.85 12.66 -22.26
C LYS A 296 -18.86 12.39 -23.76
N TYR A 297 -18.92 11.10 -24.17
CA TYR A 297 -19.05 10.68 -25.57
C TYR A 297 -20.28 11.29 -26.26
N LYS A 298 -21.42 11.35 -25.57
CA LYS A 298 -22.64 11.97 -26.10
C LYS A 298 -22.53 13.48 -26.27
N LYS A 299 -21.71 14.15 -25.46
CA LYS A 299 -21.60 15.63 -25.38
C LYS A 299 -20.41 16.22 -26.12
N ASP A 300 -19.33 15.46 -26.31
CA ASP A 300 -18.08 15.97 -26.89
C ASP A 300 -18.01 15.71 -28.41
N LYS A 301 -17.30 16.61 -29.10
CA LYS A 301 -17.05 16.48 -30.55
C LYS A 301 -16.02 15.38 -30.85
N ASN A 302 -15.10 15.10 -29.92
CA ASN A 302 -13.98 14.14 -30.08
C ASN A 302 -14.37 12.71 -29.67
N LYS A 303 -15.41 12.17 -30.28
CA LYS A 303 -15.94 10.83 -29.97
C LYS A 303 -14.88 9.72 -30.07
N LYS A 304 -14.00 9.78 -31.09
CA LYS A 304 -12.94 8.79 -31.30
C LYS A 304 -11.96 8.73 -30.12
N GLU A 305 -11.62 9.87 -29.54
CA GLU A 305 -10.69 9.94 -28.41
C GLU A 305 -11.30 9.29 -27.15
N ILE A 306 -12.56 9.59 -26.87
CA ILE A 306 -13.26 9.02 -25.72
C ILE A 306 -13.41 7.51 -25.87
N PHE A 307 -13.71 7.04 -27.07
CA PHE A 307 -13.79 5.61 -27.39
C PHE A 307 -12.47 4.89 -27.14
N LEU A 308 -11.35 5.46 -27.60
CA LEU A 308 -10.02 4.90 -27.37
C LEU A 308 -9.64 4.85 -25.88
N ILE A 309 -9.94 5.91 -25.09
CA ILE A 309 -9.76 5.85 -23.64
C ILE A 309 -10.54 4.66 -23.05
N THR A 310 -11.84 4.55 -23.40
CA THR A 310 -12.68 3.49 -22.85
C THR A 310 -12.14 2.10 -23.17
N ILE A 311 -11.67 1.87 -24.41
CA ILE A 311 -11.08 0.56 -24.79
C ILE A 311 -9.82 0.27 -23.98
N PHE A 312 -8.85 1.17 -24.00
CA PHE A 312 -7.55 0.90 -23.38
C PHE A 312 -7.59 0.94 -21.86
N SER A 313 -8.29 1.91 -21.27
CA SER A 313 -8.31 2.04 -19.80
C SER A 313 -9.29 1.10 -19.10
N LEU A 314 -10.39 0.68 -19.73
CA LEU A 314 -11.38 -0.17 -19.09
C LEU A 314 -11.38 -1.60 -19.64
N ILE A 315 -11.52 -1.77 -20.97
CA ILE A 315 -11.68 -3.11 -21.56
C ILE A 315 -10.37 -3.89 -21.44
N LEU A 316 -9.25 -3.32 -21.91
CA LEU A 316 -7.96 -4.01 -21.86
C LEU A 316 -7.54 -4.33 -20.43
N THR A 317 -7.66 -3.36 -19.52
CA THR A 317 -7.30 -3.57 -18.11
C THR A 317 -8.26 -4.52 -17.41
N GLY A 318 -9.55 -4.49 -17.76
CA GLY A 318 -10.54 -5.45 -17.29
C GLY A 318 -10.23 -6.88 -17.72
N LEU A 319 -9.81 -7.09 -18.97
CA LEU A 319 -9.39 -8.42 -19.46
C LEU A 319 -8.14 -8.92 -18.70
N MET A 320 -7.16 -8.05 -18.45
CA MET A 320 -6.00 -8.42 -17.62
C MET A 320 -6.39 -8.80 -16.19
N GLY A 321 -7.37 -8.09 -15.62
CA GLY A 321 -7.90 -8.42 -14.32
C GLY A 321 -8.64 -9.75 -14.30
N CYS A 322 -9.43 -10.05 -15.33
CA CYS A 322 -10.07 -11.36 -15.49
C CYS A 322 -9.03 -12.47 -15.59
N ASP A 323 -7.94 -12.27 -16.34
CA ASP A 323 -6.85 -13.26 -16.40
C ASP A 323 -6.30 -13.55 -15.01
N ILE A 324 -5.89 -12.53 -14.26
CA ILE A 324 -5.28 -12.73 -12.94
C ILE A 324 -6.27 -13.27 -11.92
N VAL A 325 -7.46 -12.68 -11.80
CA VAL A 325 -8.42 -13.04 -10.76
C VAL A 325 -9.14 -14.35 -11.07
N LEU A 326 -9.63 -14.51 -12.31
CA LEU A 326 -10.43 -15.68 -12.68
C LEU A 326 -9.56 -16.87 -13.08
N PHE A 327 -8.56 -16.66 -13.94
CA PHE A 327 -7.77 -17.78 -14.46
C PHE A 327 -6.59 -18.16 -13.57
N GLN A 328 -5.84 -17.18 -13.05
CA GLN A 328 -4.68 -17.52 -12.22
C GLN A 328 -5.07 -17.87 -10.79
N ARG A 329 -6.01 -17.15 -10.18
CA ARG A 329 -6.38 -17.34 -8.78
C ARG A 329 -7.45 -18.41 -8.58
N ILE A 330 -8.55 -18.38 -9.32
CA ILE A 330 -9.66 -19.32 -9.12
C ILE A 330 -9.30 -20.73 -9.60
N ASN A 331 -8.70 -20.87 -10.78
CA ASN A 331 -8.35 -22.19 -11.32
C ASN A 331 -7.27 -22.90 -10.51
N GLU A 332 -6.34 -22.16 -9.88
CA GLU A 332 -5.25 -22.78 -9.13
C GLU A 332 -5.61 -23.08 -7.66
N PHE A 333 -6.49 -22.30 -7.06
CA PHE A 333 -6.80 -22.41 -5.63
C PHE A 333 -8.20 -22.93 -5.32
N GLY A 334 -9.07 -23.05 -6.32
CA GLY A 334 -10.44 -23.54 -6.14
C GLY A 334 -11.35 -22.63 -5.29
N GLU A 335 -10.79 -21.55 -4.75
CA GLU A 335 -11.49 -20.63 -3.85
C GLU A 335 -11.60 -19.26 -4.49
N THR A 336 -12.79 -18.66 -4.45
CA THR A 336 -12.99 -17.29 -4.94
C THR A 336 -12.23 -16.25 -4.09
N GLY A 337 -11.81 -16.63 -2.90
CA GLY A 337 -11.21 -15.75 -1.90
C GLY A 337 -12.19 -14.75 -1.29
N ILE A 338 -13.42 -14.66 -1.79
CA ILE A 338 -14.47 -13.74 -1.29
C ILE A 338 -15.08 -14.27 0.01
N GLU A 339 -14.95 -15.55 0.28
CA GLU A 339 -15.43 -16.24 1.49
C GLU A 339 -14.47 -16.12 2.66
N ILE A 340 -13.20 -15.77 2.40
CA ILE A 340 -12.18 -15.65 3.45
C ILE A 340 -12.54 -14.51 4.39
N ASP A 341 -12.66 -14.82 5.68
CA ASP A 341 -12.84 -13.83 6.74
C ASP A 341 -11.48 -13.34 7.25
N GLY A 342 -11.46 -12.19 7.90
CA GLY A 342 -10.25 -11.61 8.44
C GLY A 342 -10.55 -10.44 9.39
N TRP A 343 -9.57 -10.15 10.23
CA TRP A 343 -9.67 -9.01 11.12
C TRP A 343 -9.49 -7.70 10.35
N ILE A 344 -10.37 -6.74 10.60
CA ILE A 344 -10.29 -5.38 10.10
C ILE A 344 -11.01 -4.42 11.05
N TYR A 345 -10.56 -3.16 11.11
CA TYR A 345 -11.24 -2.12 11.85
C TYR A 345 -12.63 -1.83 11.24
N LYS A 346 -13.69 -1.98 12.04
CA LYS A 346 -15.10 -1.97 11.57
C LYS A 346 -15.87 -0.70 11.90
N ASN A 347 -15.42 0.10 12.89
CA ASN A 347 -16.20 1.22 13.39
C ASN A 347 -16.00 2.48 12.53
N THR A 348 -16.88 2.69 11.56
CA THR A 348 -16.78 3.85 10.64
C THR A 348 -17.67 5.00 11.09
N PHE A 349 -18.83 4.72 11.68
CA PHE A 349 -19.81 5.76 12.01
C PHE A 349 -19.24 6.79 12.98
N SER A 350 -18.54 6.37 14.02
CA SER A 350 -17.87 7.24 14.99
C SER A 350 -16.87 8.20 14.34
N ASN A 351 -16.22 7.76 13.26
CA ASN A 351 -15.21 8.56 12.56
C ASN A 351 -15.80 9.62 11.63
N ILE A 352 -17.00 9.39 11.11
CA ILE A 352 -17.61 10.28 10.11
C ILE A 352 -18.57 11.30 10.69
N ILE A 353 -19.05 11.11 11.91
CA ILE A 353 -20.13 11.92 12.51
C ILE A 353 -19.82 13.42 12.50
N LEU A 354 -18.57 13.80 12.79
CA LEU A 354 -18.15 15.21 12.79
C LEU A 354 -18.12 15.82 11.39
N PHE A 355 -18.00 15.02 10.35
CA PHE A 355 -17.96 15.50 8.97
C PHE A 355 -19.34 15.53 8.31
N LEU A 356 -20.34 14.87 8.87
CA LEU A 356 -21.67 14.73 8.27
C LEU A 356 -22.29 16.08 7.82
N PRO A 357 -22.24 17.17 8.60
CA PRO A 357 -22.81 18.45 8.15
C PRO A 357 -22.17 18.95 6.85
N PHE A 358 -20.83 18.85 6.73
CA PHE A 358 -20.11 19.26 5.53
C PHE A 358 -20.39 18.33 4.35
N VAL A 359 -20.46 17.01 4.59
CA VAL A 359 -20.77 16.01 3.58
C VAL A 359 -22.18 16.22 3.01
N ILE A 360 -23.18 16.42 3.87
CA ILE A 360 -24.56 16.69 3.45
C ILE A 360 -24.60 17.96 2.61
N TYR A 361 -23.96 19.06 3.06
CA TYR A 361 -23.88 20.28 2.30
C TYR A 361 -23.22 20.08 0.93
N TYR A 362 -22.11 19.32 0.86
CA TYR A 362 -21.44 19.00 -0.40
C TYR A 362 -22.34 18.21 -1.35
N ILE A 363 -23.06 17.19 -0.86
CA ILE A 363 -23.96 16.35 -1.66
C ILE A 363 -25.11 17.17 -2.23
N VAL A 364 -25.74 18.02 -1.42
CA VAL A 364 -26.81 18.92 -1.90
C VAL A 364 -26.30 19.84 -3.02
N LYS A 365 -25.10 20.40 -2.87
CA LYS A 365 -24.45 21.20 -3.90
C LYS A 365 -24.08 20.37 -5.13
N LEU A 366 -23.55 19.17 -4.93
CA LEU A 366 -23.19 18.24 -5.99
C LEU A 366 -24.39 17.89 -6.87
N ILE A 367 -25.54 17.60 -6.29
CA ILE A 367 -26.79 17.29 -7.02
C ILE A 367 -27.16 18.43 -7.97
N LYS A 368 -27.04 19.68 -7.53
CA LYS A 368 -27.37 20.89 -8.33
C LYS A 368 -26.33 21.19 -9.42
N GLU A 369 -25.09 20.76 -9.27
CA GLU A 369 -23.97 21.13 -10.15
C GLU A 369 -23.87 20.18 -11.36
N LYS A 370 -24.16 20.67 -12.57
CA LYS A 370 -24.17 19.87 -13.81
C LYS A 370 -22.80 19.38 -14.28
N ARG A 371 -21.72 20.02 -13.84
CA ARG A 371 -20.34 19.78 -14.35
C ARG A 371 -19.61 18.63 -13.66
N LYS A 372 -19.97 18.27 -12.42
CA LYS A 372 -19.31 17.24 -11.61
C LYS A 372 -19.83 15.83 -11.92
N ILE A 373 -19.75 15.43 -13.19
CA ILE A 373 -20.33 14.15 -13.66
C ILE A 373 -19.60 12.97 -13.02
N PHE A 374 -18.26 12.99 -13.00
CA PHE A 374 -17.49 11.86 -12.46
C PHE A 374 -17.71 11.66 -10.97
N GLU A 375 -17.68 12.75 -10.18
CA GLU A 375 -17.94 12.67 -8.74
C GLU A 375 -19.32 12.08 -8.42
N LYS A 376 -20.35 12.46 -9.21
CA LYS A 376 -21.70 11.86 -9.09
C LYS A 376 -21.71 10.38 -9.45
N SER A 377 -21.13 10.04 -10.61
CA SER A 377 -21.05 8.65 -11.07
C SER A 377 -20.31 7.78 -10.06
N LEU A 378 -19.20 8.27 -9.51
CA LEU A 378 -18.42 7.54 -8.52
C LEU A 378 -19.22 7.30 -7.23
N LEU A 379 -19.88 8.34 -6.71
CA LEU A 379 -20.69 8.20 -5.48
C LEU A 379 -21.83 7.18 -5.69
N ILE A 380 -22.55 7.27 -6.81
CA ILE A 380 -23.63 6.34 -7.13
C ILE A 380 -23.08 4.92 -7.31
N SER A 381 -22.01 4.74 -8.09
CA SER A 381 -21.40 3.43 -8.32
C SER A 381 -20.88 2.79 -7.03
N PHE A 382 -20.32 3.60 -6.13
CA PHE A 382 -19.87 3.13 -4.83
C PHE A 382 -21.02 2.68 -3.93
N ILE A 383 -22.11 3.45 -3.86
CA ILE A 383 -23.31 3.07 -3.09
C ILE A 383 -23.93 1.79 -3.66
N VAL A 384 -24.07 1.68 -4.99
CA VAL A 384 -24.56 0.46 -5.64
C VAL A 384 -23.68 -0.73 -5.29
N PHE A 385 -22.35 -0.58 -5.37
CA PHE A 385 -21.42 -1.64 -5.05
C PHE A 385 -21.51 -2.09 -3.58
N LEU A 386 -21.56 -1.15 -2.64
CA LEU A 386 -21.74 -1.47 -1.22
C LEU A 386 -23.09 -2.17 -0.96
N SER A 387 -24.16 -1.76 -1.66
CA SER A 387 -25.47 -2.41 -1.55
C SER A 387 -25.41 -3.86 -2.07
N LEU A 388 -24.72 -4.10 -3.18
CA LEU A 388 -24.52 -5.45 -3.72
C LEU A 388 -23.70 -6.33 -2.76
N LEU A 389 -22.65 -5.79 -2.14
CA LEU A 389 -21.88 -6.51 -1.11
C LEU A 389 -22.75 -6.83 0.11
N ALA A 390 -23.56 -5.89 0.59
CA ALA A 390 -24.45 -6.11 1.72
C ALA A 390 -25.49 -7.22 1.42
N ILE A 391 -26.05 -7.24 0.19
CA ILE A 391 -26.93 -8.33 -0.26
C ILE A 391 -26.13 -9.65 -0.31
N GLY A 392 -24.94 -9.66 -0.87
CA GLY A 392 -24.08 -10.85 -0.93
C GLY A 392 -23.76 -11.42 0.46
N ILE A 393 -23.50 -10.57 1.45
CA ILE A 393 -23.29 -10.98 2.85
C ILE A 393 -24.57 -11.60 3.43
N SER A 394 -25.72 -10.94 3.21
CA SER A 394 -27.02 -11.46 3.69
C SER A 394 -27.36 -12.83 3.10
N LEU A 395 -26.93 -13.08 1.87
CA LEU A 395 -27.07 -14.37 1.18
C LEU A 395 -25.93 -15.35 1.47
N LYS A 396 -24.96 -15.01 2.33
CA LYS A 396 -23.77 -15.80 2.66
C LYS A 396 -22.89 -16.15 1.44
N LEU A 397 -22.87 -15.29 0.43
CA LEU A 397 -22.04 -15.42 -0.77
C LEU A 397 -20.65 -14.78 -0.62
N CYS A 398 -20.47 -13.90 0.36
CA CYS A 398 -19.19 -13.26 0.65
C CYS A 398 -19.07 -12.90 2.14
N SER A 399 -17.83 -12.78 2.61
CA SER A 399 -17.52 -12.35 3.97
C SER A 399 -17.77 -10.86 4.19
N SER A 400 -18.18 -10.49 5.39
CA SER A 400 -18.30 -9.08 5.81
C SER A 400 -16.98 -8.32 5.76
N TYR A 401 -15.85 -9.00 5.82
CA TYR A 401 -14.51 -8.46 5.73
C TYR A 401 -14.31 -7.57 4.49
N TYR A 402 -14.82 -7.99 3.33
CA TYR A 402 -14.71 -7.21 2.09
C TYR A 402 -15.61 -5.96 2.07
N PHE A 403 -16.74 -6.00 2.77
CA PHE A 403 -17.57 -4.81 2.96
C PHE A 403 -16.82 -3.76 3.78
N TYR A 404 -16.22 -4.15 4.90
CA TYR A 404 -15.46 -3.24 5.77
C TYR A 404 -14.18 -2.71 5.12
N LYS A 405 -13.54 -3.43 4.22
CA LYS A 405 -12.40 -2.92 3.44
C LYS A 405 -12.74 -1.72 2.56
N ASN A 406 -13.99 -1.57 2.16
CA ASN A 406 -14.43 -0.38 1.43
C ASN A 406 -14.55 0.86 2.31
N TYR A 407 -14.47 0.74 3.63
CA TYR A 407 -14.45 1.90 4.53
C TYR A 407 -13.23 2.80 4.31
N TYR A 408 -12.12 2.27 3.82
CA TYR A 408 -10.96 3.06 3.45
C TYR A 408 -11.24 4.01 2.27
N ILE A 409 -12.08 3.58 1.34
CA ILE A 409 -12.55 4.43 0.23
C ILE A 409 -13.64 5.39 0.70
N LEU A 410 -14.57 4.92 1.54
CA LEU A 410 -15.60 5.77 2.15
C LEU A 410 -14.94 6.93 2.93
N TRP A 411 -13.86 6.65 3.67
CA TRP A 411 -13.08 7.66 4.36
C TRP A 411 -12.53 8.72 3.42
N PHE A 412 -11.93 8.31 2.30
CA PHE A 412 -11.48 9.26 1.28
C PHE A 412 -12.62 10.14 0.77
N LEU A 413 -13.75 9.55 0.39
CA LEU A 413 -14.88 10.28 -0.16
C LEU A 413 -15.42 11.31 0.84
N ILE A 414 -15.62 10.91 2.08
CA ILE A 414 -16.12 11.77 3.16
C ILE A 414 -15.12 12.90 3.43
N PHE A 415 -13.85 12.56 3.59
CA PHE A 415 -12.82 13.53 3.89
C PHE A 415 -12.61 14.53 2.74
N TYR A 416 -12.63 14.05 1.49
CA TYR A 416 -12.58 14.90 0.31
C TYR A 416 -13.77 15.87 0.24
N MET A 417 -14.99 15.37 0.45
CA MET A 417 -16.20 16.21 0.44
C MET A 417 -16.17 17.28 1.54
N ALA A 418 -15.88 16.87 2.76
CA ALA A 418 -15.76 17.78 3.91
C ALA A 418 -14.66 18.83 3.69
N SER A 419 -13.47 18.41 3.27
CA SER A 419 -12.33 19.30 3.02
C SER A 419 -12.64 20.35 1.97
N ASN A 420 -13.34 19.99 0.88
CA ASN A 420 -13.77 20.95 -0.13
C ASN A 420 -14.70 22.04 0.45
N VAL A 421 -15.63 21.65 1.33
CA VAL A 421 -16.55 22.61 1.96
C VAL A 421 -15.80 23.49 2.96
N ILE A 422 -14.96 22.93 3.80
CA ILE A 422 -14.16 23.65 4.78
C ILE A 422 -13.27 24.69 4.08
N ILE A 423 -12.56 24.32 3.02
CA ILE A 423 -11.70 25.24 2.26
C ILE A 423 -12.52 26.35 1.61
N GLN A 424 -13.72 26.06 1.09
CA GLN A 424 -14.60 27.08 0.50
C GLN A 424 -15.14 28.07 1.52
N PHE A 425 -15.44 27.64 2.75
CA PHE A 425 -15.92 28.53 3.81
C PHE A 425 -14.89 29.61 4.18
N ILE A 426 -13.59 29.30 4.07
CA ILE A 426 -12.51 30.26 4.35
C ILE A 426 -12.47 31.40 3.33
N GLU A 427 -13.09 31.27 2.16
CA GLU A 427 -13.09 32.27 1.08
C GLU A 427 -14.19 33.33 1.20
N GLN A 428 -15.21 33.14 2.04
CA GLN A 428 -16.40 33.98 2.06
C GLN A 428 -16.18 35.28 2.88
N GLY A 429 -16.58 36.39 2.29
CA GLY A 429 -16.45 37.83 2.68
C GLY A 429 -16.33 38.23 4.17
N GLU A 430 -15.91 39.43 4.52
CA GLU A 430 -15.26 39.76 5.79
C GLU A 430 -15.95 39.26 7.09
N ILE A 431 -17.23 39.52 7.32
CA ILE A 431 -17.94 39.05 8.54
C ILE A 431 -18.13 37.53 8.50
N LYS A 432 -18.54 36.99 7.35
CA LYS A 432 -18.67 35.56 7.15
C LYS A 432 -17.33 34.83 7.22
N LYS A 433 -16.23 35.52 6.85
CA LYS A 433 -14.87 34.98 6.92
C LYS A 433 -14.43 34.73 8.36
N TYR A 434 -14.68 35.68 9.30
CA TYR A 434 -14.34 35.47 10.70
C TYR A 434 -15.14 34.36 11.34
N ILE A 435 -16.45 34.27 11.05
CA ILE A 435 -17.30 33.19 11.55
C ILE A 435 -16.86 31.84 10.94
N ALA A 436 -16.60 31.78 9.63
CA ALA A 436 -16.15 30.58 8.96
C ALA A 436 -14.77 30.12 9.45
N ASN A 437 -13.82 31.05 9.64
CA ASN A 437 -12.51 30.72 10.19
C ASN A 437 -12.60 30.25 11.65
N GLY A 438 -13.45 30.88 12.46
CA GLY A 438 -13.71 30.46 13.84
C GLY A 438 -14.30 29.05 13.89
N PHE A 439 -15.25 28.74 13.02
CA PHE A 439 -15.86 27.41 12.91
C PHE A 439 -14.84 26.36 12.47
N VAL A 440 -14.01 26.65 11.46
CA VAL A 440 -12.93 25.77 11.03
C VAL A 440 -11.89 25.57 12.12
N ALA A 441 -11.49 26.64 12.81
CA ALA A 441 -10.55 26.57 13.92
C ALA A 441 -11.12 25.73 15.06
N PHE A 442 -12.40 25.86 15.36
CA PHE A 442 -13.10 25.01 16.36
C PHE A 442 -13.08 23.53 15.98
N TYR A 443 -13.38 23.21 14.71
CA TYR A 443 -13.30 21.82 14.26
C TYR A 443 -11.87 21.26 14.29
N ILE A 444 -10.88 22.03 13.87
CA ILE A 444 -9.46 21.63 13.95
C ILE A 444 -9.07 21.42 15.43
N PHE A 445 -9.51 22.30 16.32
CA PHE A 445 -9.28 22.17 17.76
C PHE A 445 -9.93 20.91 18.34
N LEU A 446 -11.20 20.61 17.98
CA LEU A 446 -11.86 19.37 18.35
C LEU A 446 -11.08 18.16 17.83
N PHE A 447 -10.62 18.18 16.58
CA PHE A 447 -9.79 17.12 16.03
C PHE A 447 -8.52 16.91 16.83
N CYS A 448 -7.81 18.00 17.17
CA CYS A 448 -6.61 17.89 17.99
C CYS A 448 -6.89 17.29 19.38
N ILE A 449 -8.01 17.68 20.01
CA ILE A 449 -8.41 17.11 21.29
C ILE A 449 -8.62 15.60 21.15
N PHE A 450 -9.40 15.14 20.17
CA PHE A 450 -9.67 13.72 20.00
C PHE A 450 -8.41 12.91 19.68
N ILE A 451 -7.49 13.46 18.88
CA ILE A 451 -6.24 12.76 18.54
C ILE A 451 -5.27 12.70 19.72
N LEU A 452 -5.15 13.79 20.49
CA LEU A 452 -4.10 13.92 21.50
C LEU A 452 -4.52 13.44 22.90
N PHE A 453 -5.77 13.65 23.28
CA PHE A 453 -6.20 13.52 24.67
C PHE A 453 -7.19 12.39 24.97
N ILE A 454 -7.86 11.84 23.94
CA ILE A 454 -8.80 10.75 24.16
C ILE A 454 -8.11 9.42 23.89
N ASP A 455 -7.99 8.59 24.90
CA ASP A 455 -7.49 7.23 24.83
C ASP A 455 -8.68 6.27 24.92
N THR A 456 -8.86 5.44 23.89
CA THR A 456 -9.83 4.34 23.95
C THR A 456 -9.08 3.05 24.22
N PRO A 457 -9.56 2.20 25.14
CA PRO A 457 -9.00 0.87 25.30
C PRO A 457 -9.19 0.08 24.01
N ILE A 458 -8.19 -0.73 23.64
CA ILE A 458 -8.34 -1.69 22.55
C ILE A 458 -9.28 -2.77 23.07
N GLN A 459 -10.47 -2.82 22.50
CA GLN A 459 -11.33 -3.99 22.65
C GLN A 459 -10.99 -4.93 21.49
N LEU A 460 -10.17 -5.95 21.75
CA LEU A 460 -9.90 -7.05 20.82
C LEU A 460 -11.08 -8.03 20.74
N GLU A 461 -11.99 -7.98 21.71
CA GLU A 461 -13.23 -8.76 21.78
C GLU A 461 -14.43 -7.83 21.72
N GLU A 462 -15.48 -8.25 21.02
CA GLU A 462 -16.78 -7.57 20.95
C GLU A 462 -17.47 -7.64 22.33
N THR A 463 -17.11 -6.74 23.23
CA THR A 463 -17.92 -6.50 24.43
C THR A 463 -18.96 -5.43 24.12
N GLU A 464 -20.20 -5.71 24.53
CA GLU A 464 -21.43 -4.97 24.20
C GLU A 464 -21.53 -3.54 24.78
N GLU A 465 -20.47 -2.90 25.19
CA GLU A 465 -20.55 -1.51 25.64
C GLU A 465 -20.54 -0.56 24.43
N ASN A 466 -21.73 -0.11 24.06
CA ASN A 466 -22.06 0.89 23.04
C ASN A 466 -21.56 2.30 23.41
N THR A 467 -20.27 2.49 23.61
CA THR A 467 -19.71 3.83 23.71
C THR A 467 -19.36 4.35 22.31
N ILE A 468 -20.06 5.38 21.86
CA ILE A 468 -19.76 6.08 20.62
C ILE A 468 -18.49 6.91 20.83
N ASN A 469 -17.36 6.36 20.46
CA ASN A 469 -16.08 7.07 20.48
C ASN A 469 -15.92 7.89 19.21
N VAL A 470 -16.06 9.19 19.32
CA VAL A 470 -15.91 10.09 18.17
C VAL A 470 -14.44 10.06 17.70
N MET A 471 -14.22 9.90 16.37
CA MET A 471 -12.88 9.84 15.75
C MET A 471 -12.00 8.68 16.24
N GLU A 472 -12.59 7.57 16.57
CA GLU A 472 -11.96 6.38 17.12
C GLU A 472 -10.75 5.85 16.32
N ILE A 473 -10.73 6.02 14.99
CA ILE A 473 -9.59 5.57 14.16
C ILE A 473 -8.26 6.18 14.59
N TYR A 474 -8.27 7.43 15.06
CA TYR A 474 -7.05 8.11 15.50
C TYR A 474 -6.58 7.58 16.86
N THR A 475 -7.51 7.38 17.79
CA THR A 475 -7.19 6.79 19.09
C THR A 475 -6.79 5.34 18.94
N PHE A 476 -7.48 4.56 18.11
CA PHE A 476 -7.10 3.20 17.76
C PHE A 476 -5.67 3.13 17.22
N ASN A 477 -5.32 3.97 16.22
CA ASN A 477 -3.97 4.01 15.67
C ASN A 477 -2.93 4.40 16.74
N LYS A 478 -3.22 5.41 17.56
CA LYS A 478 -2.35 5.87 18.65
C LYS A 478 -2.12 4.78 19.68
N THR A 479 -3.17 4.11 20.11
CA THR A 479 -3.08 3.05 21.11
C THR A 479 -2.28 1.87 20.57
N ASN A 480 -2.50 1.49 19.29
CA ASN A 480 -1.74 0.41 18.68
C ASN A 480 -0.25 0.73 18.49
N ILE A 481 0.16 2.00 18.38
CA ILE A 481 1.57 2.40 18.43
C ILE A 481 2.18 2.15 19.83
N ASN A 482 1.40 2.25 20.88
CA ASN A 482 1.89 2.20 22.27
C ASN A 482 1.84 0.80 22.88
N ILE A 483 1.05 -0.13 22.33
CA ILE A 483 0.98 -1.51 22.83
C ILE A 483 2.18 -2.31 22.38
N ASP A 484 2.64 -3.20 23.22
CA ASP A 484 3.61 -4.26 22.91
C ASP A 484 2.97 -5.35 22.05
N ILE A 485 2.66 -4.99 20.80
CA ILE A 485 2.17 -5.94 19.79
C ILE A 485 3.34 -6.83 19.37
N PRO A 486 3.07 -8.06 18.92
CA PRO A 486 4.11 -8.96 18.45
C PRO A 486 4.90 -8.32 17.31
N TYR A 487 6.10 -7.91 17.58
CA TYR A 487 7.04 -7.36 16.62
C TYR A 487 8.41 -8.03 16.75
N VAL A 488 9.27 -7.86 15.75
CA VAL A 488 10.63 -8.37 15.78
C VAL A 488 11.55 -7.24 16.19
N TYR A 489 12.22 -7.41 17.31
CA TYR A 489 13.20 -6.44 17.83
C TYR A 489 14.51 -6.47 17.03
N LYS A 490 15.27 -5.40 17.14
CA LYS A 490 16.60 -5.31 16.52
C LYS A 490 17.50 -6.47 16.94
N GLU A 491 17.50 -6.80 18.21
CA GLU A 491 18.33 -7.85 18.80
C GLU A 491 17.93 -9.25 18.28
N GLU A 492 16.64 -9.47 18.04
CA GLU A 492 16.13 -10.70 17.42
C GLU A 492 16.51 -10.78 15.92
N LEU A 493 16.49 -9.65 15.20
CA LEU A 493 16.96 -9.59 13.82
C LEU A 493 18.46 -9.87 13.69
N GLU A 494 19.26 -9.45 14.67
CA GLU A 494 20.69 -9.78 14.73
C GLU A 494 20.93 -11.29 14.92
N LEU A 495 20.10 -11.98 15.72
CA LEU A 495 20.13 -13.44 15.83
C LEU A 495 19.79 -14.12 14.51
N PHE A 496 18.78 -13.59 13.80
CA PHE A 496 18.39 -14.11 12.49
C PHE A 496 19.49 -13.92 11.44
N GLU A 497 20.18 -12.78 11.47
CA GLU A 497 21.31 -12.50 10.58
C GLU A 497 22.51 -13.44 10.88
N LYS A 498 22.80 -13.72 12.14
CA LYS A 498 23.84 -14.68 12.51
C LYS A 498 23.51 -16.09 12.04
N LEU A 499 22.25 -16.51 12.18
CA LEU A 499 21.78 -17.79 11.65
C LEU A 499 21.91 -17.83 10.13
N ASP A 500 21.44 -16.81 9.41
CA ASP A 500 21.47 -16.73 7.94
C ASP A 500 22.90 -16.86 7.39
N ASN A 501 23.85 -16.17 8.04
CA ASN A 501 25.27 -16.24 7.67
C ASN A 501 25.88 -17.64 7.85
N ILE A 502 25.46 -18.40 8.85
CA ILE A 502 25.94 -19.75 9.10
C ILE A 502 25.30 -20.73 8.10
N LEU A 503 24.02 -20.52 7.81
CA LEU A 503 23.25 -21.37 6.91
C LEU A 503 23.69 -21.20 5.45
N GLU A 504 24.17 -20.04 5.01
CA GLU A 504 24.73 -19.84 3.66
C GLU A 504 25.91 -20.78 3.37
N ILE A 505 26.67 -21.17 4.40
CA ILE A 505 27.82 -22.06 4.28
C ILE A 505 27.40 -23.54 4.18
N ASP A 506 26.35 -23.95 4.89
CA ASP A 506 25.98 -25.37 5.09
C ASP A 506 24.68 -25.80 4.37
N TRP A 507 24.11 -24.97 3.55
CA TRP A 507 22.71 -24.99 3.08
C TRP A 507 22.22 -26.21 2.31
N LYS A 508 23.07 -27.02 1.72
CA LYS A 508 22.63 -28.02 0.73
C LYS A 508 21.85 -29.23 1.29
N ASP A 509 21.82 -29.45 2.60
CA ASP A 509 21.30 -30.68 3.20
C ASP A 509 20.12 -30.50 4.18
N SER A 510 19.24 -29.51 3.96
CA SER A 510 18.02 -29.26 4.77
C SER A 510 18.31 -29.03 6.26
N PRO A 511 18.88 -27.91 6.66
CA PRO A 511 19.06 -27.62 8.07
C PRO A 511 17.69 -27.41 8.74
N SER A 512 17.40 -28.23 9.72
CA SER A 512 16.23 -28.03 10.57
C SER A 512 16.58 -27.02 11.66
N VAL A 513 15.86 -25.90 11.66
CA VAL A 513 15.96 -24.85 12.68
C VAL A 513 14.75 -24.92 13.58
N LEU A 514 14.97 -25.04 14.89
CA LEU A 514 13.93 -24.84 15.90
C LEU A 514 14.04 -23.45 16.46
N MET A 515 12.92 -22.75 16.56
CA MET A 515 12.82 -21.44 17.20
C MET A 515 11.84 -21.45 18.35
N ILE A 516 12.31 -21.09 19.53
CA ILE A 516 11.48 -20.85 20.71
C ILE A 516 11.14 -19.36 20.77
N GLY A 517 9.95 -19.01 20.29
CA GLY A 517 9.42 -17.67 20.18
C GLY A 517 7.94 -17.73 19.82
N GLU A 518 7.30 -16.58 19.67
CA GLU A 518 5.90 -16.52 19.28
C GLU A 518 5.72 -16.78 17.78
N PRO A 519 4.52 -17.18 17.32
CA PRO A 519 4.25 -17.44 15.91
C PRO A 519 4.66 -16.31 14.96
N THR A 520 4.59 -15.06 15.41
CA THR A 520 5.01 -13.88 14.63
C THR A 520 6.49 -13.91 14.29
N GLN A 521 7.36 -14.15 15.29
CA GLN A 521 8.80 -14.20 15.06
C GLN A 521 9.18 -15.40 14.20
N GLN A 522 8.52 -16.54 14.38
CA GLN A 522 8.73 -17.74 13.56
C GLN A 522 8.42 -17.46 12.09
N ARG A 523 7.28 -16.82 11.78
CA ARG A 523 6.90 -16.45 10.42
C ARG A 523 7.87 -15.42 9.82
N TRP A 524 8.30 -14.44 10.61
CA TRP A 524 9.29 -13.46 10.14
C TRP A 524 10.64 -14.11 9.89
N LEU A 525 11.13 -14.99 10.77
CA LEU A 525 12.35 -15.75 10.53
C LEU A 525 12.27 -16.50 9.20
N GLN A 526 11.21 -17.27 8.99
CA GLN A 526 10.99 -18.00 7.74
C GLN A 526 10.97 -17.07 6.51
N SER A 527 10.30 -15.93 6.63
CA SER A 527 10.15 -14.99 5.49
C SER A 527 11.44 -14.23 5.20
N LEU A 528 12.24 -13.92 6.22
CA LEU A 528 13.52 -13.23 6.08
C LEU A 528 14.60 -14.14 5.54
N THR A 529 14.73 -15.35 6.08
CA THR A 529 15.79 -16.31 5.72
C THR A 529 15.44 -17.21 4.55
N GLY A 530 14.16 -17.55 4.39
CA GLY A 530 13.68 -18.50 3.39
C GLY A 530 13.66 -19.95 3.85
N TYR A 531 14.09 -20.22 5.05
CA TYR A 531 14.11 -21.57 5.57
C TYR A 531 12.71 -22.02 5.99
N TYR A 532 12.36 -23.23 5.60
CA TYR A 532 11.14 -23.85 6.05
C TYR A 532 11.34 -24.45 7.44
N HIS A 533 10.52 -24.03 8.38
CA HIS A 533 10.33 -24.70 9.65
C HIS A 533 8.84 -24.62 10.00
N SER A 534 8.36 -25.53 10.82
CA SER A 534 6.94 -25.58 11.19
C SER A 534 6.54 -24.28 11.91
N ILE A 535 5.48 -23.62 11.44
CA ILE A 535 5.00 -22.35 12.00
C ILE A 535 4.01 -22.55 13.14
N TYR A 536 3.39 -23.70 13.23
CA TYR A 536 2.52 -24.11 14.35
C TYR A 536 2.96 -25.49 14.84
N PRO A 537 4.17 -25.59 15.41
CA PRO A 537 4.54 -26.86 15.96
C PRO A 537 3.70 -27.12 17.21
N ASP A 538 3.41 -28.36 17.44
CA ASP A 538 3.33 -28.85 18.80
C ASP A 538 4.72 -28.61 19.38
N ILE A 539 4.90 -27.45 20.02
CA ILE A 539 6.20 -26.98 20.52
C ILE A 539 6.86 -28.02 21.42
N ILE A 540 6.07 -28.82 22.11
CA ILE A 540 6.54 -29.91 22.96
C ILE A 540 7.14 -31.02 22.10
N THR A 541 6.50 -31.38 21.00
CA THR A 541 7.02 -32.37 20.06
C THR A 541 8.32 -31.88 19.40
N ASP A 542 8.40 -30.61 19.04
CA ASP A 542 9.62 -30.06 18.44
C ASP A 542 10.78 -29.93 19.44
N ILE A 543 10.50 -29.64 20.71
CA ILE A 543 11.51 -29.71 21.77
C ILE A 543 12.02 -31.16 21.94
N LYS A 544 11.15 -32.16 21.88
CA LYS A 544 11.57 -33.57 21.88
C LYS A 544 12.46 -33.89 20.70
N LYS A 545 12.10 -33.46 19.50
CA LYS A 545 12.94 -33.59 18.29
C LYS A 545 14.29 -32.92 18.44
N TRP A 546 14.33 -31.68 18.99
CA TRP A 546 15.60 -31.02 19.32
C TRP A 546 16.43 -31.86 20.29
N ASN A 547 15.85 -32.29 21.40
CA ASN A 547 16.56 -33.10 22.38
C ASN A 547 17.06 -34.42 21.80
N ASN A 548 16.37 -35.00 20.81
CA ASN A 548 16.77 -36.22 20.08
C ASN A 548 17.78 -35.96 18.97
N GLY A 549 18.13 -34.69 18.66
CA GLY A 549 19.12 -34.33 17.64
C GLY A 549 18.57 -34.27 16.21
N GLU A 550 17.27 -34.14 16.05
CA GLU A 550 16.64 -34.00 14.72
C GLU A 550 16.75 -32.57 14.15
N TYR A 551 16.93 -31.56 15.01
CA TYR A 551 17.21 -30.19 14.62
C TYR A 551 18.71 -29.86 14.78
N LYS A 552 19.29 -29.13 13.84
CA LYS A 552 20.70 -28.73 13.86
C LYS A 552 20.92 -27.41 14.60
N TYR A 553 19.99 -26.47 14.46
CA TYR A 553 20.06 -25.14 15.05
C TYR A 553 18.88 -24.86 15.98
N LEU A 554 19.13 -24.12 17.04
CA LEU A 554 18.12 -23.67 17.98
C LEU A 554 18.28 -22.16 18.23
N ILE A 555 17.21 -21.41 18.00
CA ILE A 555 17.07 -20.01 18.43
C ILE A 555 16.14 -19.97 19.64
N ILE A 556 16.59 -19.32 20.70
CA ILE A 556 15.81 -19.05 21.90
C ILE A 556 15.64 -17.54 22.04
N LEU A 557 14.40 -17.06 22.00
CA LEU A 557 14.06 -15.67 22.27
C LEU A 557 13.71 -15.52 23.76
N GLU A 558 14.70 -15.16 24.59
CA GLU A 558 14.58 -15.20 26.05
C GLU A 558 13.56 -14.22 26.64
N LYS A 559 13.26 -13.14 25.93
CA LYS A 559 12.25 -12.14 26.34
C LYS A 559 10.82 -12.53 25.98
N ARG A 560 10.59 -13.65 25.30
CA ARG A 560 9.28 -14.10 24.86
C ARG A 560 8.67 -15.11 25.81
N GLU A 561 7.34 -15.02 25.98
CA GLU A 561 6.58 -15.86 26.90
C GLU A 561 6.80 -17.37 26.71
N PRO A 562 6.84 -17.92 25.46
CA PRO A 562 7.07 -19.34 25.26
C PRO A 562 8.35 -19.86 25.91
N TYR A 563 9.44 -19.08 25.92
CA TYR A 563 10.67 -19.47 26.61
C TYR A 563 10.48 -19.61 28.13
N ASN A 564 9.80 -18.67 28.76
CA ASN A 564 9.57 -18.71 30.21
C ASN A 564 8.84 -19.98 30.65
N ILE A 565 7.93 -20.48 29.80
CA ILE A 565 7.17 -21.69 30.07
C ILE A 565 8.01 -22.95 29.80
N LEU A 566 8.85 -22.93 28.75
CA LEU A 566 9.48 -24.11 28.18
C LEU A 566 10.96 -24.29 28.57
N LYS A 567 11.57 -23.33 29.27
CA LYS A 567 13.00 -23.30 29.60
C LYS A 567 13.52 -24.57 30.26
N THR A 568 12.71 -25.23 31.08
CA THR A 568 13.10 -26.48 31.79
C THR A 568 13.03 -27.72 30.90
N ALA A 569 12.31 -27.68 29.79
CA ALA A 569 12.16 -28.79 28.86
C ALA A 569 13.25 -28.82 27.80
N ILE A 570 13.94 -27.70 27.56
CA ILE A 570 14.94 -27.53 26.51
C ILE A 570 16.32 -27.89 27.06
N LYS A 571 16.98 -28.89 26.47
CA LYS A 571 18.34 -29.30 26.82
C LYS A 571 19.35 -28.53 25.96
N THR A 572 20.20 -27.72 26.58
CA THR A 572 21.26 -26.93 25.92
C THR A 572 22.63 -27.15 26.54
N GLU A 573 22.73 -27.94 27.61
CA GLU A 573 23.98 -28.09 28.37
C GLU A 573 25.14 -28.67 27.57
N ASP A 574 24.87 -29.57 26.64
CA ASP A 574 25.83 -30.24 25.79
C ASP A 574 26.03 -29.57 24.42
N GLU A 575 25.35 -28.43 24.17
CA GLU A 575 25.34 -27.80 22.84
C GLU A 575 26.29 -26.61 22.77
N GLU A 576 26.68 -26.26 21.56
CA GLU A 576 27.59 -25.12 21.34
C GLU A 576 26.78 -23.83 21.19
N LEU A 577 27.02 -22.87 22.07
CA LEU A 577 26.47 -21.52 21.96
C LEU A 577 27.29 -20.73 20.91
N ILE A 578 26.65 -20.42 19.77
CA ILE A 578 27.29 -19.67 18.67
C ILE A 578 27.22 -18.16 18.92
N TYR A 579 26.06 -17.69 19.36
CA TYR A 579 25.81 -16.25 19.53
C TYR A 579 24.79 -15.99 20.63
N GLN A 580 24.99 -14.90 21.36
CA GLN A 580 24.09 -14.41 22.39
C GLN A 580 24.06 -12.89 22.39
N ASN A 581 22.87 -12.32 22.56
CA ASN A 581 22.65 -10.89 22.82
C ASN A 581 21.43 -10.71 23.76
N GLU A 582 20.96 -9.47 23.93
CA GLU A 582 19.81 -9.17 24.77
C GLU A 582 18.49 -9.76 24.25
N GLY A 583 18.39 -10.14 23.00
CA GLY A 583 17.19 -10.75 22.37
C GLY A 583 17.09 -12.25 22.61
N GLY A 584 18.24 -12.92 22.82
CA GLY A 584 18.26 -14.36 23.03
C GLY A 584 19.56 -15.04 22.67
N LYS A 585 19.47 -16.33 22.35
CA LYS A 585 20.60 -17.22 22.12
C LYS A 585 20.45 -18.05 20.86
N LEU A 586 21.56 -18.33 20.19
CA LEU A 586 21.66 -19.22 19.03
C LEU A 586 22.61 -20.36 19.36
N TYR A 587 22.13 -21.59 19.27
CA TYR A 587 22.89 -22.81 19.52
C TYR A 587 23.00 -23.66 18.25
N ILE A 588 24.09 -24.44 18.16
CA ILE A 588 24.28 -25.52 17.19
C ILE A 588 24.45 -26.86 17.91
N LYS A 589 23.85 -27.91 17.37
CA LYS A 589 24.00 -29.28 17.85
C LYS A 589 25.42 -29.75 17.62
N LYS A 590 26.15 -30.10 18.68
CA LYS A 590 27.46 -30.73 18.53
C LYS A 590 27.32 -32.07 17.80
N ARG A 591 28.13 -32.26 16.75
CA ARG A 591 28.18 -33.59 16.11
C ARG A 591 28.65 -34.60 17.17
N ARG A 592 27.78 -35.49 17.58
CA ARG A 592 28.22 -36.68 18.30
C ARG A 592 29.07 -37.46 17.30
N VAL A 593 30.40 -37.45 17.50
CA VAL A 593 31.33 -38.35 16.81
C VAL A 593 30.89 -39.76 17.28
N LYS A 594 30.24 -40.50 16.36
CA LYS A 594 29.98 -41.93 16.60
C LYS A 594 31.22 -42.75 16.43
#